data_bf46e44e6b36e7ba2ca82f24c45bd774
#
_entry.id   bf46e44e6b36e7ba2ca82f24c45bd774
#
_cell.length_a   1.000
_cell.length_b   1.000
_cell.length_c   1.000
_cell.angle_alpha   90.00
_cell.angle_beta   90.00
_cell.angle_gamma   90.00
#
_symmetry.space_group_name_H-M   'P 1'
#
loop_
_entity.id
_entity.type
_entity.pdbx_description
1 polymer ?
#
loop_
_entity_poly.entity_id
_entity_poly.type
_entity_poly.pdbx_seq_one_letter_code
_entity_poly.pdbx_strand_id
1 'polypeptide(L)'
;MKSKNQNSISALRYNPEGVILSGAVLPAERRISRAAFHRLAQAAMLLLFAASAWGQAMTKGIMSPPASVRPSYLQNVGIEQRLDQQIPPDLLFVDDAGRTVKLGDYFGKKPLILNLVYYNCTMLCGEALAGLSGSMKMIKFDVGKEYDVVTVSFNPQETTELAASKKAEYVKRYGRRGAEAGWHFLTGSAESINGLTKAVGFQYQYDPKVKQYAHATAIMVLTPQGRISRYFYGVDFPPKDLRMGLVEASQGKIGNAVDQVLLYCYHYNPATGKYGAVVSNILRLGAGVTIVLVACFLFVLFRLEKAAPPKRNWDQGKPGQSGPRQGGQGLAGYVR
;
A
#
# COMPACT_ATOMS: atom_id res chain seq x y z
N MET A 1 2.87 -31.68 56.26
CA MET A 1 2.96 -33.05 55.76
C MET A 1 3.86 -33.00 54.54
N LYS A 2 5.17 -33.36 54.67
CA LYS A 2 5.86 -34.64 54.40
C LYS A 2 5.46 -35.15 53.02
N SER A 3 6.37 -35.32 52.02
CA SER A 3 7.57 -36.18 51.94
C SER A 3 8.28 -35.83 50.60
N LYS A 4 9.56 -35.50 50.50
CA LYS A 4 10.78 -36.32 50.36
C LYS A 4 10.70 -37.40 49.25
N ASN A 5 11.54 -37.26 48.23
CA ASN A 5 12.54 -38.23 47.74
C ASN A 5 13.41 -37.51 46.69
N GLN A 6 14.64 -37.27 46.91
CA GLN A 6 15.95 -37.95 47.05
C GLN A 6 16.33 -38.72 45.76
N ASN A 7 17.30 -38.14 45.12
CA ASN A 7 18.60 -38.65 44.63
C ASN A 7 18.70 -40.03 43.97
N SER A 8 19.28 -40.03 42.79
CA SER A 8 20.34 -41.00 42.48
C SER A 8 21.32 -40.39 41.46
N ILE A 9 22.45 -39.95 41.94
CA ILE A 9 23.67 -39.71 41.18
C ILE A 9 24.36 -41.09 41.05
N SER A 10 24.39 -41.65 39.85
CA SER A 10 25.24 -42.79 39.53
C SER A 10 26.51 -42.28 38.87
N ALA A 11 27.59 -42.52 39.61
CA ALA A 11 28.98 -42.26 39.29
C ALA A 11 29.41 -43.02 38.02
N LEU A 12 29.90 -42.29 37.04
CA LEU A 12 30.66 -42.84 35.93
C LEU A 12 32.04 -43.17 36.38
N ARG A 13 32.34 -44.48 36.47
CA ARG A 13 33.71 -45.02 36.68
C ARG A 13 34.53 -44.80 35.44
N TYR A 14 35.63 -44.11 35.57
CA TYR A 14 36.66 -43.98 34.56
C TYR A 14 37.44 -45.33 34.50
N ASN A 15 37.49 -45.94 33.32
CA ASN A 15 38.29 -47.11 33.02
C ASN A 15 39.42 -46.75 32.06
N PRO A 16 40.68 -46.84 32.43
CA PRO A 16 41.80 -46.44 31.59
C PRO A 16 42.37 -47.62 30.79
N GLU A 17 41.54 -48.28 29.97
CA GLU A 17 42.07 -49.19 28.97
C GLU A 17 41.41 -48.98 27.67
N GLY A 18 42.25 -48.65 26.67
CA GLY A 18 41.85 -48.24 25.38
C GLY A 18 41.04 -49.27 24.61
N VAL A 19 39.80 -48.87 24.28
CA VAL A 19 39.04 -49.52 23.24
C VAL A 19 39.04 -48.59 22.01
N ILE A 20 39.79 -48.99 21.03
CA ILE A 20 39.73 -48.44 19.67
C ILE A 20 38.35 -48.77 19.13
N LEU A 21 37.40 -47.85 19.20
CA LEU A 21 36.16 -47.96 18.47
C LEU A 21 36.45 -47.75 17.00
N SER A 22 36.34 -48.84 16.27
CA SER A 22 36.35 -48.89 14.81
C SER A 22 35.47 -47.80 14.25
N GLY A 23 36.07 -46.96 13.38
CA GLY A 23 35.38 -45.89 12.71
C GLY A 23 34.13 -46.36 12.01
N ALA A 24 33.01 -45.85 12.42
CA ALA A 24 31.80 -45.87 11.59
C ALA A 24 32.10 -45.08 10.28
N VAL A 25 32.31 -45.83 9.23
CA VAL A 25 32.40 -45.30 7.89
C VAL A 25 31.03 -44.66 7.58
N LEU A 26 30.98 -43.34 7.61
CA LEU A 26 29.83 -42.61 7.10
C LEU A 26 29.57 -43.03 5.65
N PRO A 27 28.34 -43.32 5.30
CA PRO A 27 28.03 -43.76 3.93
C PRO A 27 28.44 -42.67 2.97
N ALA A 28 29.14 -43.07 1.93
CA ALA A 28 29.59 -42.23 0.83
C ALA A 28 28.54 -41.23 0.43
N GLU A 29 28.88 -39.95 0.46
CA GLU A 29 28.07 -38.88 -0.18
C GLU A 29 27.62 -39.37 -1.55
N ARG A 30 26.33 -39.56 -1.71
CA ARG A 30 25.74 -39.83 -3.04
C ARG A 30 26.00 -38.60 -3.90
N ARG A 31 27.06 -38.64 -4.65
CA ARG A 31 27.30 -37.67 -5.73
C ARG A 31 26.09 -37.75 -6.67
N ILE A 32 25.19 -36.79 -6.54
CA ILE A 32 24.10 -36.62 -7.51
C ILE A 32 24.81 -36.46 -8.86
N SER A 33 24.59 -37.43 -9.78
CA SER A 33 25.22 -37.36 -11.09
C SER A 33 24.77 -36.06 -11.77
N ARG A 34 25.66 -35.39 -12.51
CA ARG A 34 25.34 -34.16 -13.26
C ARG A 34 24.05 -34.33 -14.09
N ALA A 35 23.83 -35.54 -14.64
CA ALA A 35 22.59 -35.85 -15.37
C ALA A 35 21.34 -35.84 -14.48
N ALA A 36 21.44 -36.28 -13.22
CA ALA A 36 20.33 -36.22 -12.26
C ALA A 36 20.01 -34.78 -11.82
N PHE A 37 21.04 -33.95 -11.64
CA PHE A 37 20.86 -32.53 -11.34
C PHE A 37 20.18 -31.77 -12.51
N HIS A 38 20.59 -32.03 -13.76
CA HIS A 38 19.94 -31.42 -14.93
C HIS A 38 18.47 -31.86 -15.07
N ARG A 39 18.17 -33.12 -14.80
CA ARG A 39 16.78 -33.62 -14.84
C ARG A 39 15.94 -33.01 -13.71
N LEU A 40 16.49 -32.84 -12.51
CA LEU A 40 15.83 -32.17 -11.38
C LEU A 40 15.59 -30.67 -11.68
N ALA A 41 16.56 -29.98 -12.26
CA ALA A 41 16.41 -28.58 -12.65
C ALA A 41 15.36 -28.39 -13.76
N GLN A 42 15.34 -29.27 -14.75
CA GLN A 42 14.30 -29.28 -15.80
C GLN A 42 12.92 -29.59 -15.24
N ALA A 43 12.80 -30.57 -14.32
CA ALA A 43 11.54 -30.89 -13.66
C ALA A 43 11.03 -29.74 -12.79
N ALA A 44 11.92 -29.07 -12.05
CA ALA A 44 11.56 -27.89 -11.26
C ALA A 44 11.09 -26.71 -12.13
N MET A 45 11.75 -26.51 -13.29
CA MET A 45 11.34 -25.47 -14.25
C MET A 45 9.98 -25.77 -14.87
N LEU A 46 9.71 -27.04 -15.22
CA LEU A 46 8.42 -27.47 -15.74
C LEU A 46 7.30 -27.36 -14.69
N LEU A 47 7.59 -27.67 -13.42
CA LEU A 47 6.65 -27.51 -12.31
C LEU A 47 6.34 -26.03 -12.04
N LEU A 48 7.31 -25.14 -12.11
CA LEU A 48 7.10 -23.70 -11.99
C LEU A 48 6.26 -23.15 -13.15
N PHE A 49 6.47 -23.66 -14.37
CA PHE A 49 5.65 -23.28 -15.53
C PHE A 49 4.22 -23.82 -15.42
N ALA A 50 4.04 -25.06 -14.95
CA ALA A 50 2.74 -25.67 -14.73
C ALA A 50 1.97 -24.96 -13.58
N ALA A 51 2.65 -24.57 -12.49
CA ALA A 51 2.04 -23.84 -11.39
C ALA A 51 1.55 -22.45 -11.82
N SER A 52 2.29 -21.76 -12.71
CA SER A 52 1.84 -20.48 -13.26
C SER A 52 0.63 -20.61 -14.19
N ALA A 53 0.54 -21.68 -14.95
CA ALA A 53 -0.62 -21.99 -15.82
C ALA A 53 -1.86 -22.38 -15.00
N TRP A 54 -1.70 -23.12 -13.91
CA TRP A 54 -2.81 -23.50 -13.01
C TRP A 54 -3.34 -22.31 -12.20
N GLY A 55 -2.47 -21.39 -11.77
CA GLY A 55 -2.89 -20.15 -11.11
C GLY A 55 -3.81 -19.31 -11.98
N GLN A 56 -3.62 -19.31 -13.30
CA GLN A 56 -4.49 -18.59 -14.24
C GLN A 56 -5.80 -19.34 -14.55
N ALA A 57 -5.83 -20.64 -14.44
CA ALA A 57 -7.03 -21.43 -14.67
C ALA A 57 -8.01 -21.37 -13.48
N MET A 58 -7.51 -21.29 -12.24
CA MET A 58 -8.34 -21.16 -11.04
C MET A 58 -8.99 -19.77 -10.89
N THR A 59 -8.37 -18.71 -11.43
CA THR A 59 -8.96 -17.36 -11.38
C THR A 59 -10.08 -17.17 -12.41
N LYS A 60 -10.22 -18.01 -13.40
CA LYS A 60 -11.32 -17.94 -14.40
C LYS A 60 -12.69 -18.39 -13.85
N GLY A 61 -12.73 -19.14 -12.76
CA GLY A 61 -13.95 -19.69 -12.17
C GLY A 61 -14.64 -18.82 -11.12
N ILE A 62 -13.98 -17.74 -10.62
CA ILE A 62 -14.52 -16.82 -9.62
C ILE A 62 -14.54 -15.40 -10.23
N MET A 63 -14.94 -15.30 -11.46
CA MET A 63 -15.15 -13.99 -12.06
C MET A 63 -16.53 -13.49 -11.66
N SER A 64 -16.58 -12.62 -10.65
CA SER A 64 -17.53 -11.51 -10.65
C SER A 64 -17.59 -10.92 -12.05
N PRO A 65 -18.76 -10.52 -12.57
CA PRO A 65 -18.87 -9.92 -13.90
C PRO A 65 -17.77 -8.89 -14.06
N PRO A 66 -17.12 -8.80 -15.23
CA PRO A 66 -15.98 -7.93 -15.41
C PRO A 66 -16.35 -6.54 -14.94
N ALA A 67 -15.56 -5.98 -14.01
CA ALA A 67 -15.74 -4.61 -13.48
C ALA A 67 -15.64 -3.53 -14.59
N SER A 68 -15.59 -3.95 -15.84
CA SER A 68 -15.61 -3.10 -17.04
C SER A 68 -17.01 -2.55 -17.38
N VAL A 69 -18.08 -3.13 -16.84
CA VAL A 69 -19.42 -2.58 -17.00
C VAL A 69 -19.78 -1.83 -15.74
N ARG A 70 -19.47 -0.52 -15.68
CA ARG A 70 -20.06 0.35 -14.66
C ARG A 70 -21.57 0.23 -14.75
N PRO A 71 -22.27 -0.10 -13.65
CA PRO A 71 -23.72 0.02 -13.62
C PRO A 71 -24.11 1.41 -14.15
N SER A 72 -25.24 1.51 -14.85
CA SER A 72 -25.66 2.76 -15.49
C SER A 72 -25.74 3.95 -14.51
N TYR A 73 -26.06 3.68 -13.23
CA TYR A 73 -26.11 4.69 -12.17
C TYR A 73 -24.74 5.18 -11.67
N LEU A 74 -23.63 4.54 -12.08
CA LEU A 74 -22.28 4.97 -11.74
C LEU A 74 -21.53 5.58 -12.93
N GLN A 75 -22.13 5.64 -14.11
CA GLN A 75 -21.44 6.14 -15.31
C GLN A 75 -21.04 7.62 -15.18
N ASN A 76 -21.87 8.41 -14.48
CA ASN A 76 -21.68 9.84 -14.27
C ASN A 76 -21.32 10.17 -12.82
N VAL A 77 -20.63 9.27 -12.13
CA VAL A 77 -20.20 9.46 -10.73
C VAL A 77 -18.69 9.54 -10.69
N GLY A 78 -18.15 10.60 -10.09
CA GLY A 78 -16.70 10.77 -9.98
C GLY A 78 -16.29 12.17 -9.56
N ILE A 79 -15.00 12.42 -9.57
CA ILE A 79 -14.43 13.74 -9.35
C ILE A 79 -13.38 13.98 -10.44
N GLU A 80 -13.63 14.98 -11.27
CA GLU A 80 -12.70 15.51 -12.24
C GLU A 80 -11.89 16.62 -11.56
N GLN A 81 -10.57 16.45 -11.46
CA GLN A 81 -9.73 17.49 -10.85
C GLN A 81 -9.72 18.76 -11.69
N ARG A 82 -10.03 19.86 -11.05
CA ARG A 82 -10.01 21.20 -11.62
C ARG A 82 -9.07 22.11 -10.83
N LEU A 83 -7.81 21.70 -10.76
CA LEU A 83 -6.79 22.50 -10.09
C LEU A 83 -6.70 23.89 -10.68
N ASP A 84 -6.43 24.86 -9.83
CA ASP A 84 -6.37 26.30 -10.16
C ASP A 84 -7.70 26.92 -10.64
N GLN A 85 -8.78 26.13 -10.69
CA GLN A 85 -10.10 26.66 -11.01
C GLN A 85 -10.57 27.59 -9.90
N GLN A 86 -11.05 28.78 -10.28
CA GLN A 86 -11.72 29.71 -9.38
C GLN A 86 -13.13 29.20 -9.10
N ILE A 87 -13.47 29.06 -7.82
CA ILE A 87 -14.86 28.77 -7.44
C ILE A 87 -15.67 30.06 -7.52
N PRO A 88 -16.87 30.05 -8.15
CA PRO A 88 -17.70 31.23 -8.26
C PRO A 88 -18.08 31.78 -6.88
N PRO A 89 -17.67 33.02 -6.53
CA PRO A 89 -17.90 33.59 -5.20
C PRO A 89 -19.36 33.96 -4.95
N ASP A 90 -20.11 34.22 -5.99
CA ASP A 90 -21.50 34.73 -5.91
C ASP A 90 -22.56 33.65 -5.71
N LEU A 91 -22.16 32.37 -5.62
CA LEU A 91 -23.08 31.27 -5.34
C LEU A 91 -23.73 31.47 -3.96
N LEU A 92 -25.08 31.45 -3.94
CA LEU A 92 -25.86 31.68 -2.73
C LEU A 92 -26.17 30.35 -2.03
N PHE A 93 -25.90 30.32 -0.74
CA PHE A 93 -26.23 29.21 0.16
C PHE A 93 -26.96 29.74 1.40
N VAL A 94 -27.48 28.84 2.21
CA VAL A 94 -28.05 29.14 3.53
C VAL A 94 -27.18 28.49 4.58
N ASP A 95 -26.73 29.24 5.57
CA ASP A 95 -25.92 28.74 6.66
C ASP A 95 -26.76 28.02 7.74
N ASP A 96 -26.07 27.42 8.68
CA ASP A 96 -26.66 26.69 9.81
C ASP A 96 -27.50 27.57 10.77
N ALA A 97 -27.45 28.90 10.62
CA ALA A 97 -28.31 29.86 11.33
C ALA A 97 -29.48 30.38 10.49
N GLY A 98 -29.68 29.83 9.28
CA GLY A 98 -30.74 30.24 8.35
C GLY A 98 -30.48 31.53 7.59
N ARG A 99 -29.24 32.04 7.58
CA ARG A 99 -28.88 33.27 6.87
C ARG A 99 -28.43 32.96 5.44
N THR A 100 -28.89 33.73 4.51
CA THR A 100 -28.38 33.66 3.13
C THR A 100 -26.98 34.26 3.09
N VAL A 101 -26.02 33.47 2.58
CA VAL A 101 -24.59 33.83 2.48
C VAL A 101 -24.09 33.58 1.07
N LYS A 102 -23.11 34.35 0.62
CA LYS A 102 -22.34 34.06 -0.58
C LYS A 102 -21.18 33.12 -0.22
N LEU A 103 -20.85 32.20 -1.11
CA LEU A 103 -19.70 31.33 -0.91
C LEU A 103 -18.40 32.15 -0.80
N GLY A 104 -18.33 33.28 -1.51
CA GLY A 104 -17.22 34.22 -1.45
C GLY A 104 -17.01 34.88 -0.08
N ASP A 105 -18.01 34.91 0.79
CA ASP A 105 -17.89 35.49 2.15
C ASP A 105 -16.88 34.73 3.01
N TYR A 106 -16.59 33.47 2.64
CA TYR A 106 -15.59 32.61 3.29
C TYR A 106 -14.20 32.73 2.70
N PHE A 107 -14.01 33.51 1.61
CA PHE A 107 -12.72 33.73 0.96
C PHE A 107 -11.98 34.95 1.52
N GLY A 108 -10.72 35.09 1.19
CA GLY A 108 -9.94 36.32 1.33
C GLY A 108 -8.87 36.31 2.42
N LYS A 109 -9.00 35.55 3.51
CA LYS A 109 -8.08 35.66 4.66
C LYS A 109 -7.22 34.40 4.88
N LYS A 110 -7.82 33.24 4.75
CA LYS A 110 -7.24 31.96 5.15
C LYS A 110 -7.51 30.91 4.08
N PRO A 111 -6.70 29.84 3.98
CA PRO A 111 -7.06 28.70 3.18
C PRO A 111 -8.34 28.05 3.72
N LEU A 112 -9.09 27.44 2.84
CA LEU A 112 -10.39 26.85 3.13
C LEU A 112 -10.38 25.37 2.79
N ILE A 113 -10.94 24.54 3.65
CA ILE A 113 -11.31 23.16 3.30
C ILE A 113 -12.76 23.16 2.86
N LEU A 114 -13.00 22.79 1.61
CA LEU A 114 -14.35 22.59 1.07
C LEU A 114 -14.66 21.08 1.08
N ASN A 115 -15.78 20.71 1.69
CA ASN A 115 -16.27 19.34 1.75
C ASN A 115 -17.70 19.26 1.22
N LEU A 116 -17.92 18.38 0.25
CA LEU A 116 -19.25 18.14 -0.32
C LEU A 116 -19.81 16.81 0.22
N VAL A 117 -20.93 16.88 0.91
CA VAL A 117 -21.62 15.75 1.51
C VAL A 117 -23.12 15.90 1.31
N TYR A 118 -23.93 14.91 1.73
CA TYR A 118 -25.31 15.18 2.13
C TYR A 118 -25.50 14.67 3.56
N TYR A 119 -26.21 15.45 4.38
CA TYR A 119 -26.19 15.29 5.83
C TYR A 119 -26.96 14.05 6.30
N ASN A 120 -27.96 13.63 5.54
CA ASN A 120 -28.78 12.45 5.83
C ASN A 120 -28.22 11.14 5.21
N CYS A 121 -26.93 11.13 4.89
CA CYS A 121 -26.27 9.95 4.35
C CYS A 121 -26.11 8.87 5.42
N THR A 122 -26.57 7.67 5.12
CA THR A 122 -26.42 6.50 5.98
C THR A 122 -25.15 5.70 5.72
N MET A 123 -24.30 6.13 4.77
CA MET A 123 -23.12 5.39 4.32
C MET A 123 -21.81 6.16 4.60
N LEU A 124 -21.14 6.64 3.57
CA LEU A 124 -19.75 7.13 3.65
C LEU A 124 -19.60 8.60 4.02
N CYS A 125 -20.65 9.45 3.91
CA CYS A 125 -20.50 10.87 4.22
C CYS A 125 -20.20 11.12 5.70
N GLY A 126 -20.81 10.32 6.59
CA GLY A 126 -20.49 10.35 8.02
C GLY A 126 -19.04 9.97 8.30
N GLU A 127 -18.52 8.96 7.61
CA GLU A 127 -17.14 8.52 7.73
C GLU A 127 -16.15 9.59 7.19
N ALA A 128 -16.48 10.24 6.08
CA ALA A 128 -15.66 11.34 5.54
C ALA A 128 -15.56 12.53 6.49
N LEU A 129 -16.70 12.95 7.09
CA LEU A 129 -16.70 14.01 8.09
C LEU A 129 -15.97 13.60 9.36
N ALA A 130 -16.11 12.33 9.77
CA ALA A 130 -15.40 11.77 10.92
C ALA A 130 -13.88 11.73 10.68
N GLY A 131 -13.44 11.26 9.52
CA GLY A 131 -12.05 11.23 9.12
C GLY A 131 -11.44 12.63 9.02
N LEU A 132 -12.16 13.58 8.41
CA LEU A 132 -11.75 14.98 8.37
C LEU A 132 -11.58 15.56 9.80
N SER A 133 -12.58 15.38 10.66
CA SER A 133 -12.51 15.80 12.06
C SER A 133 -11.31 15.18 12.79
N GLY A 134 -11.06 13.88 12.57
CA GLY A 134 -9.92 13.18 13.15
C GLY A 134 -8.57 13.77 12.69
N SER A 135 -8.41 13.98 11.39
CA SER A 135 -7.20 14.56 10.81
C SER A 135 -6.95 15.96 11.29
N MET A 136 -8.00 16.80 11.35
CA MET A 136 -7.92 18.15 11.87
C MET A 136 -7.51 18.21 13.35
N LYS A 137 -7.90 17.21 14.16
CA LYS A 137 -7.44 17.10 15.55
C LYS A 137 -5.95 16.84 15.69
N MET A 138 -5.35 16.14 14.74
CA MET A 138 -3.95 15.72 14.80
C MET A 138 -2.98 16.79 14.30
N ILE A 139 -3.43 17.78 13.56
CA ILE A 139 -2.59 18.90 13.11
C ILE A 139 -2.56 20.00 14.17
N LYS A 140 -1.46 20.80 14.17
CA LYS A 140 -1.27 21.91 15.11
C LYS A 140 -1.98 23.22 14.69
N PHE A 141 -2.84 23.16 13.69
CA PHE A 141 -3.66 24.28 13.21
C PHE A 141 -5.07 24.17 13.74
N ASP A 142 -5.69 25.28 14.05
CA ASP A 142 -7.04 25.33 14.58
C ASP A 142 -8.02 25.88 13.52
N VAL A 143 -9.18 25.24 13.43
CA VAL A 143 -10.30 25.74 12.64
C VAL A 143 -10.75 27.09 13.19
N GLY A 144 -10.99 28.05 12.30
CA GLY A 144 -11.36 29.41 12.66
C GLY A 144 -10.16 30.34 12.88
N LYS A 145 -8.94 29.79 13.02
CA LYS A 145 -7.73 30.57 13.23
C LYS A 145 -6.78 30.53 12.04
N GLU A 146 -6.19 29.37 11.74
CA GLU A 146 -5.27 29.21 10.60
C GLU A 146 -5.98 28.88 9.29
N TYR A 147 -7.16 28.25 9.35
CA TYR A 147 -7.98 27.88 8.21
C TYR A 147 -9.45 27.79 8.60
N ASP A 148 -10.33 27.83 7.61
CA ASP A 148 -11.75 27.60 7.78
C ASP A 148 -12.19 26.32 7.07
N VAL A 149 -13.36 25.82 7.42
CA VAL A 149 -13.97 24.62 6.77
C VAL A 149 -15.39 24.99 6.36
N VAL A 150 -15.73 24.72 5.11
CA VAL A 150 -17.07 24.84 4.58
C VAL A 150 -17.55 23.47 4.13
N THR A 151 -18.56 22.98 4.80
CA THR A 151 -19.25 21.71 4.45
C THR A 151 -20.56 22.06 3.81
N VAL A 152 -20.75 21.66 2.56
CA VAL A 152 -21.94 21.99 1.76
C VAL A 152 -22.72 20.71 1.50
N SER A 153 -24.01 20.71 1.82
CA SER A 153 -24.89 19.66 1.33
C SER A 153 -25.14 19.81 -0.16
N PHE A 154 -24.91 18.71 -0.92
CA PHE A 154 -25.30 18.68 -2.33
C PHE A 154 -26.72 18.12 -2.58
N ASN A 155 -27.47 17.84 -1.51
CA ASN A 155 -28.88 17.50 -1.61
C ASN A 155 -29.76 18.74 -1.39
N PRO A 156 -30.45 19.24 -2.42
CA PRO A 156 -31.24 20.48 -2.32
C PRO A 156 -32.50 20.34 -1.42
N GLN A 157 -32.79 19.14 -0.93
CA GLN A 157 -33.94 18.89 -0.04
C GLN A 157 -33.55 18.95 1.44
N GLU A 158 -32.28 19.12 1.77
CA GLU A 158 -31.83 19.19 3.16
C GLU A 158 -32.02 20.58 3.75
N THR A 159 -32.35 20.58 5.04
CA THR A 159 -32.76 21.81 5.74
C THR A 159 -31.62 22.39 6.57
N THR A 160 -31.78 23.66 6.95
CA THR A 160 -30.87 24.37 7.84
C THR A 160 -30.80 23.79 9.25
N GLU A 161 -31.92 23.24 9.75
CA GLU A 161 -31.97 22.59 11.05
C GLU A 161 -31.10 21.33 11.06
N LEU A 162 -31.11 20.57 9.94
CA LEU A 162 -30.23 19.42 9.79
C LEU A 162 -28.76 19.84 9.71
N ALA A 163 -28.45 20.93 8.97
CA ALA A 163 -27.12 21.52 8.92
C ALA A 163 -26.63 21.95 10.31
N ALA A 164 -27.47 22.62 11.08
CA ALA A 164 -27.19 23.06 12.45
C ALA A 164 -26.92 21.86 13.39
N SER A 165 -27.74 20.81 13.29
CA SER A 165 -27.56 19.57 14.05
C SER A 165 -26.20 18.91 13.71
N LYS A 166 -25.87 18.81 12.43
CA LYS A 166 -24.59 18.26 11.99
C LYS A 166 -23.41 19.11 12.42
N LYS A 167 -23.52 20.42 12.33
CA LYS A 167 -22.50 21.34 12.87
C LYS A 167 -22.25 21.08 14.35
N ALA A 168 -23.28 21.04 15.16
CA ALA A 168 -23.15 20.78 16.60
C ALA A 168 -22.47 19.44 16.89
N GLU A 169 -22.83 18.38 16.14
CA GLU A 169 -22.23 17.04 16.25
C GLU A 169 -20.72 17.09 15.96
N TYR A 170 -20.31 17.65 14.81
CA TYR A 170 -18.92 17.59 14.36
C TYR A 170 -18.01 18.60 15.02
N VAL A 171 -18.52 19.80 15.39
CA VAL A 171 -17.79 20.76 16.23
C VAL A 171 -17.51 20.16 17.60
N LYS A 172 -18.50 19.53 18.24
CA LYS A 172 -18.31 18.79 19.49
C LYS A 172 -17.30 17.65 19.32
N ARG A 173 -17.38 16.90 18.23
CA ARG A 173 -16.43 15.82 17.92
C ARG A 173 -15.02 16.35 17.72
N TYR A 174 -14.83 17.49 17.06
CA TYR A 174 -13.55 18.15 16.89
C TYR A 174 -12.98 18.65 18.22
N GLY A 175 -13.80 19.24 19.07
CA GLY A 175 -13.51 19.52 20.48
C GLY A 175 -12.47 20.60 20.76
N ARG A 176 -12.06 21.40 19.76
CA ARG A 176 -11.18 22.56 19.96
C ARG A 176 -11.98 23.85 19.94
N ARG A 177 -11.58 24.83 20.77
CA ARG A 177 -12.24 26.14 20.86
C ARG A 177 -12.13 26.89 19.53
N GLY A 178 -13.15 27.66 19.17
CA GLY A 178 -13.18 28.47 17.95
C GLY A 178 -13.71 27.78 16.72
N ALA A 179 -13.92 26.45 16.77
CA ALA A 179 -14.44 25.69 15.64
C ALA A 179 -15.85 26.13 15.21
N GLU A 180 -16.67 26.60 16.15
CA GLU A 180 -18.02 27.12 15.87
C GLU A 180 -18.00 28.30 14.89
N ALA A 181 -16.96 29.13 14.96
CA ALA A 181 -16.80 30.30 14.10
C ALA A 181 -16.12 29.98 12.78
N GLY A 182 -15.39 28.85 12.67
CA GLY A 182 -14.61 28.53 11.50
C GLY A 182 -15.08 27.28 10.73
N TRP A 183 -16.04 26.53 11.26
CA TRP A 183 -16.61 25.37 10.54
C TRP A 183 -18.08 25.65 10.21
N HIS A 184 -18.34 25.89 8.95
CA HIS A 184 -19.62 26.30 8.40
C HIS A 184 -20.31 25.14 7.73
N PHE A 185 -21.61 25.00 7.96
CA PHE A 185 -22.44 23.97 7.33
C PHE A 185 -23.52 24.65 6.52
N LEU A 186 -23.55 24.38 5.23
CA LEU A 186 -24.38 25.08 4.26
C LEU A 186 -25.36 24.13 3.59
N THR A 187 -26.55 24.67 3.30
CA THR A 187 -27.53 24.10 2.39
C THR A 187 -27.78 25.05 1.24
N GLY A 188 -28.32 24.60 0.13
CA GLY A 188 -28.52 25.49 -1.03
C GLY A 188 -29.58 25.01 -2.01
N SER A 189 -29.93 25.89 -2.92
CA SER A 189 -30.78 25.56 -4.05
C SER A 189 -30.06 24.59 -5.02
N ALA A 190 -30.85 23.85 -5.81
CA ALA A 190 -30.31 22.98 -6.84
C ALA A 190 -29.40 23.75 -7.83
N GLU A 191 -29.72 25.02 -8.11
CA GLU A 191 -28.91 25.86 -9.01
C GLU A 191 -27.54 26.16 -8.40
N SER A 192 -27.47 26.63 -7.15
CA SER A 192 -26.22 26.91 -6.43
C SER A 192 -25.37 25.65 -6.25
N ILE A 193 -26.00 24.54 -5.89
CA ILE A 193 -25.36 23.23 -5.75
C ILE A 193 -24.74 22.80 -7.09
N ASN A 194 -25.49 22.86 -8.18
CA ASN A 194 -25.01 22.52 -9.52
C ASN A 194 -23.86 23.42 -9.97
N GLY A 195 -23.94 24.73 -9.68
CA GLY A 195 -22.86 25.67 -9.93
C GLY A 195 -21.59 25.29 -9.21
N LEU A 196 -21.68 24.98 -7.92
CA LEU A 196 -20.54 24.55 -7.11
C LEU A 196 -19.97 23.21 -7.56
N THR A 197 -20.81 22.18 -7.68
CA THR A 197 -20.35 20.82 -8.06
C THR A 197 -19.72 20.80 -9.44
N LYS A 198 -20.24 21.59 -10.39
CA LYS A 198 -19.63 21.79 -11.70
C LYS A 198 -18.26 22.48 -11.57
N ALA A 199 -18.14 23.52 -10.75
CA ALA A 199 -16.88 24.26 -10.58
C ALA A 199 -15.77 23.38 -10.00
N VAL A 200 -16.11 22.47 -9.06
CA VAL A 200 -15.13 21.58 -8.45
C VAL A 200 -15.03 20.20 -9.12
N GLY A 201 -15.73 20.00 -10.25
CA GLY A 201 -15.71 18.73 -10.98
C GLY A 201 -16.33 17.55 -10.23
N PHE A 202 -17.21 17.80 -9.27
CA PHE A 202 -17.89 16.78 -8.47
C PHE A 202 -19.14 16.28 -9.21
N GLN A 203 -19.16 14.99 -9.54
CA GLN A 203 -20.24 14.33 -10.26
C GLN A 203 -20.93 13.32 -9.36
N TYR A 204 -22.23 13.43 -9.23
CA TYR A 204 -23.07 12.57 -8.41
C TYR A 204 -24.39 12.28 -9.11
N GLN A 205 -25.03 11.17 -8.74
CA GLN A 205 -26.30 10.74 -9.32
C GLN A 205 -27.22 10.17 -8.26
N TYR A 206 -28.48 10.59 -8.28
CA TYR A 206 -29.51 10.02 -7.41
C TYR A 206 -29.95 8.65 -7.94
N ASP A 207 -29.92 7.63 -7.07
CA ASP A 207 -30.47 6.30 -7.36
C ASP A 207 -31.86 6.16 -6.71
N PRO A 208 -32.94 6.16 -7.53
CA PRO A 208 -34.31 6.07 -7.01
C PRO A 208 -34.64 4.72 -6.38
N LYS A 209 -33.88 3.64 -6.69
CA LYS A 209 -34.10 2.31 -6.15
C LYS A 209 -33.74 2.22 -4.68
N VAL A 210 -32.60 2.80 -4.31
CA VAL A 210 -32.12 2.86 -2.93
C VAL A 210 -32.40 4.19 -2.24
N LYS A 211 -32.97 5.15 -2.96
CA LYS A 211 -33.30 6.52 -2.51
C LYS A 211 -32.07 7.24 -1.92
N GLN A 212 -30.92 7.07 -2.54
CA GLN A 212 -29.65 7.66 -2.10
C GLN A 212 -28.88 8.22 -3.28
N TYR A 213 -27.90 9.08 -2.98
CA TYR A 213 -26.99 9.60 -3.99
C TYR A 213 -25.75 8.72 -4.09
N ALA A 214 -25.44 8.27 -5.29
CA ALA A 214 -24.14 7.70 -5.62
C ALA A 214 -23.16 8.84 -5.91
N HIS A 215 -22.04 8.90 -5.18
CA HIS A 215 -21.02 9.92 -5.32
C HIS A 215 -19.64 9.40 -4.92
N ALA A 216 -18.60 10.02 -5.44
CA ALA A 216 -17.24 9.85 -4.92
C ALA A 216 -17.03 10.74 -3.68
N THR A 217 -16.02 10.43 -2.88
CA THR A 217 -15.70 11.19 -1.66
C THR A 217 -14.34 11.86 -1.80
N ALA A 218 -14.29 13.16 -1.60
CA ALA A 218 -13.07 13.95 -1.48
C ALA A 218 -13.34 15.26 -0.75
N ILE A 219 -12.26 15.81 -0.16
CA ILE A 219 -12.22 17.21 0.27
C ILE A 219 -11.30 17.99 -0.67
N MET A 220 -11.58 19.28 -0.82
CA MET A 220 -10.77 20.21 -1.59
C MET A 220 -10.16 21.24 -0.65
N VAL A 221 -8.87 21.50 -0.79
CA VAL A 221 -8.21 22.63 -0.14
C VAL A 221 -8.14 23.78 -1.13
N LEU A 222 -8.65 24.92 -0.72
CA LEU A 222 -8.71 26.15 -1.51
C LEU A 222 -7.71 27.18 -0.99
N THR A 223 -7.16 27.96 -1.89
CA THR A 223 -6.40 29.16 -1.52
C THR A 223 -7.32 30.20 -0.87
N PRO A 224 -6.77 31.21 -0.16
CA PRO A 224 -7.57 32.33 0.35
C PRO A 224 -8.42 33.02 -0.74
N GLN A 225 -7.98 32.99 -1.98
CA GLN A 225 -8.72 33.58 -3.11
C GLN A 225 -9.85 32.69 -3.63
N GLY A 226 -10.04 31.49 -3.05
CA GLY A 226 -11.07 30.53 -3.47
C GLY A 226 -10.71 29.73 -4.74
N ARG A 227 -9.41 29.59 -5.03
CA ARG A 227 -8.91 28.70 -6.11
C ARG A 227 -8.59 27.32 -5.57
N ILE A 228 -8.88 26.30 -6.34
CA ILE A 228 -8.65 24.90 -5.91
C ILE A 228 -7.17 24.60 -5.93
N SER A 229 -6.58 24.42 -4.74
CA SER A 229 -5.16 24.09 -4.57
C SER A 229 -4.91 22.59 -4.66
N ARG A 230 -5.72 21.77 -3.97
CA ARG A 230 -5.50 20.32 -3.87
C ARG A 230 -6.79 19.56 -3.60
N TYR A 231 -6.84 18.32 -4.09
CA TYR A 231 -7.87 17.34 -3.74
C TYR A 231 -7.29 16.26 -2.84
N PHE A 232 -8.06 15.82 -1.85
CA PHE A 232 -7.79 14.65 -1.03
C PHE A 232 -8.95 13.68 -1.16
N TYR A 233 -8.69 12.49 -1.67
CA TYR A 233 -9.71 11.49 -1.97
C TYR A 233 -9.91 10.52 -0.82
N GLY A 234 -11.12 9.95 -0.74
CA GLY A 234 -11.49 8.95 0.24
C GLY A 234 -12.04 9.54 1.53
N VAL A 235 -12.00 8.77 2.59
CA VAL A 235 -12.56 9.10 3.92
C VAL A 235 -11.47 9.28 4.99
N ASP A 236 -10.26 8.87 4.71
CA ASP A 236 -9.10 9.02 5.58
C ASP A 236 -8.14 10.05 4.96
N PHE A 237 -7.85 11.09 5.70
CA PHE A 237 -7.03 12.22 5.25
C PHE A 237 -5.77 12.28 6.11
N PRO A 238 -4.59 11.80 5.63
CA PRO A 238 -3.36 11.81 6.42
C PRO A 238 -3.05 13.20 6.96
N PRO A 239 -2.90 13.38 8.28
CA PRO A 239 -2.74 14.70 8.90
C PRO A 239 -1.55 15.49 8.37
N LYS A 240 -0.45 14.80 8.05
CA LYS A 240 0.75 15.42 7.47
C LYS A 240 0.45 16.04 6.11
N ASP A 241 -0.29 15.33 5.26
CA ASP A 241 -0.59 15.77 3.90
C ASP A 241 -1.62 16.90 3.92
N LEU A 242 -2.65 16.78 4.77
CA LEU A 242 -3.62 17.85 4.99
C LEU A 242 -2.94 19.14 5.49
N ARG A 243 -2.03 19.02 6.46
CA ARG A 243 -1.25 20.17 6.95
C ARG A 243 -0.42 20.81 5.83
N MET A 244 0.27 20.00 5.03
CA MET A 244 1.05 20.52 3.89
C MET A 244 0.17 21.22 2.87
N GLY A 245 -0.96 20.62 2.48
CA GLY A 245 -1.92 21.21 1.56
C GLY A 245 -2.43 22.58 2.06
N LEU A 246 -2.73 22.70 3.36
CA LEU A 246 -3.13 23.98 3.95
C LEU A 246 -2.01 25.03 3.93
N VAL A 247 -0.77 24.64 4.20
CA VAL A 247 0.40 25.56 4.14
C VAL A 247 0.62 26.05 2.71
N GLU A 248 0.59 25.15 1.73
CA GLU A 248 0.76 25.49 0.31
C GLU A 248 -0.36 26.42 -0.16
N ALA A 249 -1.60 26.08 0.14
CA ALA A 249 -2.76 26.90 -0.20
C ALA A 249 -2.72 28.27 0.43
N SER A 250 -2.25 28.41 1.70
CA SER A 250 -2.10 29.70 2.37
C SER A 250 -1.12 30.63 1.66
N GLN A 251 -0.16 30.09 0.91
CA GLN A 251 0.81 30.81 0.09
C GLN A 251 0.33 31.03 -1.36
N GLY A 252 -0.92 30.70 -1.66
CA GLY A 252 -1.47 30.77 -3.00
C GLY A 252 -0.90 29.71 -3.96
N LYS A 253 -0.19 28.69 -3.45
CA LYS A 253 0.38 27.63 -4.29
C LYS A 253 -0.70 26.65 -4.70
N ILE A 254 -0.66 26.27 -5.97
CA ILE A 254 -1.50 25.23 -6.54
C ILE A 254 -0.67 23.92 -6.54
N GLY A 255 -1.29 22.81 -6.19
CA GLY A 255 -0.63 21.50 -6.18
C GLY A 255 0.07 21.22 -7.51
N ASN A 256 1.29 20.71 -7.43
CA ASN A 256 2.17 20.60 -8.58
C ASN A 256 1.76 19.42 -9.48
N ALA A 257 2.00 19.53 -10.80
CA ALA A 257 1.79 18.45 -11.77
C ALA A 257 2.60 17.16 -11.44
N VAL A 258 3.69 17.27 -10.66
CA VAL A 258 4.44 16.11 -10.15
C VAL A 258 3.61 15.29 -9.16
N ASP A 259 2.78 15.93 -8.32
CA ASP A 259 1.82 15.24 -7.48
C ASP A 259 0.75 14.54 -8.32
N GLN A 260 0.38 15.11 -9.48
CA GLN A 260 -0.52 14.46 -10.45
C GLN A 260 0.11 13.20 -11.06
N VAL A 261 1.40 13.20 -11.37
CA VAL A 261 2.10 12.01 -11.89
C VAL A 261 2.19 10.93 -10.83
N LEU A 262 2.51 11.29 -9.58
CA LEU A 262 2.49 10.34 -8.45
C LEU A 262 1.07 9.81 -8.19
N LEU A 263 0.05 10.65 -8.19
CA LEU A 263 -1.35 10.23 -8.07
C LEU A 263 -1.80 9.43 -9.29
N TYR A 264 -1.30 9.72 -10.49
CA TYR A 264 -1.55 8.93 -11.69
C TYR A 264 -0.92 7.53 -11.60
N CYS A 265 0.26 7.40 -10.99
CA CYS A 265 0.88 6.12 -10.65
C CYS A 265 0.12 5.35 -9.56
N TYR A 266 -0.48 6.08 -8.61
CA TYR A 266 -1.32 5.52 -7.53
C TYR A 266 -2.81 5.46 -7.88
N HIS A 267 -3.19 5.77 -9.12
CA HIS A 267 -4.60 5.73 -9.55
C HIS A 267 -5.13 4.30 -9.46
N TYR A 268 -5.57 3.95 -8.25
CA TYR A 268 -6.57 2.91 -8.10
C TYR A 268 -7.83 3.45 -8.75
N ASN A 269 -8.19 2.90 -9.88
CA ASN A 269 -9.47 3.21 -10.51
C ASN A 269 -10.56 2.42 -9.78
N PRO A 270 -11.29 3.04 -8.83
CA PRO A 270 -12.30 2.34 -8.04
C PRO A 270 -13.43 1.78 -8.91
N ALA A 271 -13.58 2.33 -10.12
CA ALA A 271 -14.57 1.86 -11.08
C ALA A 271 -14.21 0.55 -11.78
N THR A 272 -12.93 0.23 -11.88
CA THR A 272 -12.46 -1.00 -12.53
C THR A 272 -11.81 -1.97 -11.57
N GLY A 273 -11.63 -1.59 -10.29
CA GLY A 273 -10.94 -2.42 -9.29
C GLY A 273 -9.48 -2.74 -9.66
N LYS A 274 -8.92 -2.04 -10.64
CA LYS A 274 -7.58 -2.33 -11.18
C LYS A 274 -6.66 -1.15 -10.92
N TYR A 275 -5.44 -1.45 -10.55
CA TYR A 275 -4.34 -0.49 -10.67
C TYR A 275 -4.22 -0.09 -12.12
N GLY A 276 -4.07 1.20 -12.39
CA GLY A 276 -4.05 1.72 -13.76
C GLY A 276 -3.10 0.93 -14.66
N ALA A 277 -3.37 0.91 -15.96
CA ALA A 277 -2.60 0.18 -16.97
C ALA A 277 -1.08 0.42 -16.86
N VAL A 278 -0.68 1.60 -16.36
CA VAL A 278 0.72 1.98 -16.13
C VAL A 278 1.36 1.12 -15.03
N VAL A 279 0.70 0.93 -13.88
CA VAL A 279 1.22 0.10 -12.77
C VAL A 279 1.32 -1.36 -13.22
N SER A 280 0.29 -1.85 -13.91
CA SER A 280 0.31 -3.22 -14.47
C SER A 280 1.45 -3.41 -15.49
N ASN A 281 1.72 -2.43 -16.33
CA ASN A 281 2.80 -2.48 -17.31
C ASN A 281 4.18 -2.36 -16.65
N ILE A 282 4.35 -1.50 -15.65
CA ILE A 282 5.59 -1.37 -14.86
C ILE A 282 5.90 -2.70 -14.14
N LEU A 283 4.88 -3.32 -13.51
CA LEU A 283 5.05 -4.61 -12.84
C LEU A 283 5.43 -5.72 -13.84
N ARG A 284 4.80 -5.77 -15.02
CA ARG A 284 5.13 -6.72 -16.07
C ARG A 284 6.55 -6.52 -16.60
N LEU A 285 6.95 -5.27 -16.81
CA LEU A 285 8.29 -4.91 -17.27
C LEU A 285 9.34 -5.26 -16.21
N GLY A 286 9.08 -4.95 -14.93
CA GLY A 286 9.94 -5.33 -13.81
C GLY A 286 10.10 -6.84 -13.67
N ALA A 287 9.00 -7.59 -13.77
CA ALA A 287 9.02 -9.04 -13.77
C ALA A 287 9.83 -9.61 -14.96
N GLY A 288 9.64 -9.06 -16.16
CA GLY A 288 10.40 -9.45 -17.36
C GLY A 288 11.90 -9.22 -17.19
N VAL A 289 12.30 -8.05 -16.71
CA VAL A 289 13.71 -7.73 -16.43
C VAL A 289 14.31 -8.70 -15.39
N THR A 290 13.58 -8.99 -14.31
CA THR A 290 14.03 -9.94 -13.28
C THR A 290 14.25 -11.33 -13.87
N ILE A 291 13.33 -11.83 -14.71
CA ILE A 291 13.46 -13.14 -15.36
C ILE A 291 14.71 -13.18 -16.26
N VAL A 292 14.94 -12.12 -17.05
CA VAL A 292 16.13 -12.03 -17.93
C VAL A 292 17.42 -12.02 -17.11
N LEU A 293 17.49 -11.23 -16.03
CA LEU A 293 18.67 -11.19 -15.15
C LEU A 293 18.96 -12.55 -14.51
N VAL A 294 17.93 -13.23 -14.01
CA VAL A 294 18.08 -14.58 -13.43
C VAL A 294 18.53 -15.58 -14.49
N ALA A 295 17.95 -15.54 -15.68
CA ALA A 295 18.34 -16.41 -16.78
C ALA A 295 19.81 -16.17 -17.23
N CYS A 296 20.22 -14.92 -17.37
CA CYS A 296 21.60 -14.54 -17.67
C CYS A 296 22.57 -14.99 -16.57
N PHE A 297 22.19 -14.78 -15.30
CA PHE A 297 23.00 -15.23 -14.16
C PHE A 297 23.20 -16.73 -14.15
N LEU A 298 22.14 -17.51 -14.33
CA LEU A 298 22.20 -18.97 -14.43
C LEU A 298 23.04 -19.40 -15.66
N PHE A 299 22.87 -18.75 -16.79
CA PHE A 299 23.65 -19.05 -18.00
C PHE A 299 25.15 -18.83 -17.77
N VAL A 300 25.53 -17.72 -17.11
CA VAL A 300 26.94 -17.44 -16.76
C VAL A 300 27.47 -18.52 -15.80
N LEU A 301 26.72 -18.91 -14.77
CA LEU A 301 27.12 -19.96 -13.85
C LEU A 301 27.35 -21.30 -14.58
N PHE A 302 26.45 -21.69 -15.51
CA PHE A 302 26.61 -22.91 -16.31
C PHE A 302 27.81 -22.83 -17.27
N ARG A 303 28.10 -21.64 -17.81
CA ARG A 303 29.31 -21.43 -18.63
C ARG A 303 30.58 -21.56 -17.83
N LEU A 304 30.64 -20.96 -16.63
CA LEU A 304 31.80 -21.05 -15.73
C LEU A 304 32.02 -22.46 -15.23
N GLU A 305 30.97 -23.23 -14.94
CA GLU A 305 31.09 -24.63 -14.51
C GLU A 305 31.63 -25.53 -15.65
N LYS A 306 31.23 -25.27 -16.88
CA LYS A 306 31.79 -26.01 -18.05
C LYS A 306 33.24 -25.64 -18.35
N ALA A 307 33.70 -24.46 -17.97
CA ALA A 307 35.06 -24.00 -18.17
C ALA A 307 36.06 -24.47 -17.07
N ALA A 308 35.53 -25.06 -15.98
CA ALA A 308 36.39 -25.59 -14.91
C ALA A 308 37.19 -26.80 -15.41
N PRO A 309 38.52 -26.83 -15.29
CA PRO A 309 39.33 -27.96 -15.73
C PRO A 309 38.95 -29.23 -14.93
N PRO A 310 39.07 -30.42 -15.55
CA PRO A 310 38.75 -31.69 -14.87
C PRO A 310 39.66 -31.83 -13.65
N LYS A 311 39.05 -32.09 -12.50
CA LYS A 311 39.79 -32.34 -11.26
C LYS A 311 40.77 -33.47 -11.49
N ARG A 312 42.06 -33.20 -11.37
CA ARG A 312 43.16 -34.16 -11.50
C ARG A 312 42.97 -35.24 -10.41
N ASN A 313 42.73 -36.48 -10.83
CA ASN A 313 42.63 -37.62 -9.93
C ASN A 313 44.00 -37.91 -9.38
N TRP A 314 44.25 -37.64 -8.11
CA TRP A 314 45.51 -37.91 -7.41
C TRP A 314 45.63 -39.38 -6.94
N ASP A 315 44.66 -40.27 -7.23
CA ASP A 315 44.62 -41.64 -6.75
C ASP A 315 45.26 -42.69 -7.66
N GLN A 316 45.97 -42.29 -8.75
CA GLN A 316 46.70 -43.22 -9.57
C GLN A 316 48.22 -43.04 -9.40
N GLY A 317 48.76 -43.43 -8.27
CA GLY A 317 50.18 -43.39 -8.06
C GLY A 317 50.62 -44.00 -6.72
N LYS A 318 50.12 -45.20 -6.39
CA LYS A 318 50.82 -46.07 -5.44
C LYS A 318 51.65 -47.09 -6.22
N PRO A 319 53.01 -46.97 -6.19
CA PRO A 319 53.85 -48.03 -6.69
C PRO A 319 53.74 -49.23 -5.75
N GLY A 320 53.68 -50.42 -6.34
CA GLY A 320 53.52 -51.70 -5.65
C GLY A 320 54.58 -51.95 -4.60
N GLN A 321 54.16 -52.33 -3.43
CA GLN A 321 55.03 -52.91 -2.42
C GLN A 321 55.37 -54.34 -2.88
N SER A 322 56.60 -54.55 -3.34
CA SER A 322 57.23 -55.86 -3.42
C SER A 322 57.66 -56.31 -2.04
N GLY A 323 57.33 -57.56 -1.73
CA GLY A 323 57.47 -58.20 -0.44
C GLY A 323 58.93 -58.47 0.02
N PRO A 324 59.10 -59.12 1.14
CA PRO A 324 60.33 -59.10 1.96
C PRO A 324 61.39 -60.05 1.47
N ARG A 325 62.63 -59.61 1.40
CA ARG A 325 63.80 -60.49 1.37
C ARG A 325 64.41 -60.54 2.75
N GLN A 326 64.49 -61.75 3.33
CA GLN A 326 65.24 -62.18 4.47
C GLN A 326 66.78 -62.12 4.17
N GLY A 327 67.54 -61.87 5.16
CA GLY A 327 68.88 -62.46 5.26
C GLY A 327 70.03 -61.49 5.49
N GLY A 328 70.68 -61.71 6.62
CA GLY A 328 72.13 -61.56 6.71
C GLY A 328 72.67 -60.56 7.74
N GLN A 329 72.85 -61.02 8.96
CA GLN A 329 74.01 -60.92 9.83
C GLN A 329 75.11 -59.88 9.51
N GLY A 330 75.60 -59.23 10.56
CA GLY A 330 76.98 -58.86 10.60
C GLY A 330 77.31 -57.56 11.37
N LEU A 331 77.62 -57.72 12.67
CA LEU A 331 78.81 -57.23 13.40
C LEU A 331 79.18 -55.71 13.41
N ALA A 332 79.13 -55.20 14.59
CA ALA A 332 80.25 -54.60 15.36
C ALA A 332 80.81 -53.22 14.87
N GLY A 333 80.94 -52.41 15.91
CA GLY A 333 82.12 -51.55 16.03
C GLY A 333 81.82 -50.04 16.19
N TYR A 334 81.74 -49.59 17.44
CA TYR A 334 82.78 -48.91 18.23
C TYR A 334 83.05 -47.41 17.85
N VAL A 335 82.79 -46.52 18.84
CA VAL A 335 83.62 -45.36 19.27
C VAL A 335 83.75 -44.14 18.37
N ARG A 336 83.30 -43.05 18.74
CA ARG A 336 83.65 -41.93 19.63
C ARG A 336 82.59 -40.82 19.59
#